data_e87dbd359e2d9db797e164ac18fcdbaa
#
_entry.id   e87dbd359e2d9db797e164ac18fcdbaa
#
_cell.length_a   1.000
_cell.length_b   1.000
_cell.length_c   1.000
_cell.angle_alpha   90.00
_cell.angle_beta   90.00
_cell.angle_gamma   90.00
#
_symmetry.space_group_name_H-M   'P 1'
#
loop_
_entity.id
_entity.type
_entity.pdbx_description
1 polymer ?
#
loop_
_entity_poly.entity_id
_entity_poly.type
_entity_poly.pdbx_seq_one_letter_code
_entity_poly.pdbx_strand_id
1 'polypeptide(L)'
;MVIRTVLLGGMIALSASAAIAAEKPIRFWNLTSETVTSLRLAASGAKSFGVDLAKSDSDGSVDHDERLAIKNIAPGIYDAAIGFKSGRSCIVSGLRIEANSVFSIEDKDLTSCIK
;
A
#
# COMPACT_ATOMS: atom_id res chain seq x y z
N MET A 1 5.77 -59.85 30.99
CA MET A 1 5.56 -59.38 30.80
C MET A 1 5.57 -58.28 30.39
N VAL A 2 5.44 -57.73 30.20
CA VAL A 2 5.51 -56.85 29.71
C VAL A 2 5.14 -55.75 29.43
N ILE A 3 5.16 -55.13 29.28
CA ILE A 3 4.92 -54.19 28.95
C ILE A 3 4.91 -53.20 28.43
N ARG A 4 4.75 -52.67 28.09
CA ARG A 4 4.79 -51.78 27.54
C ARG A 4 4.52 -50.67 27.34
N THR A 5 4.46 -50.00 27.36
CA THR A 5 4.28 -49.05 27.22
C THR A 5 4.24 -48.10 26.59
N VAL A 6 4.07 -47.56 26.26
CA VAL A 6 4.06 -46.75 25.58
C VAL A 6 3.76 -45.60 25.41
N LEU A 7 3.86 -44.86 25.29
CA LEU A 7 3.73 -43.89 25.03
C LEU A 7 3.54 -43.00 24.47
N LEU A 8 3.42 -42.51 24.16
CA LEU A 8 3.30 -41.77 23.53
C LEU A 8 3.23 -40.71 23.39
N GLY A 9 3.41 -40.06 23.30
CA GLY A 9 3.42 -39.25 23.03
C GLY A 9 3.03 -38.31 22.52
N GLY A 10 2.70 -37.83 22.45
CA GLY A 10 2.21 -37.03 21.92
C GLY A 10 2.56 -35.91 21.52
N MET A 11 2.79 -35.49 21.09
CA MET A 11 3.19 -34.63 20.62
C MET A 11 2.64 -33.70 20.04
N ILE A 12 2.49 -33.03 19.99
CA ILE A 12 2.01 -32.29 19.62
C ILE A 12 2.35 -31.27 19.02
N ALA A 13 2.45 -31.01 18.56
CA ALA A 13 2.75 -30.20 17.86
C ALA A 13 2.25 -29.06 17.68
N LEU A 14 2.18 -28.48 17.77
CA LEU A 14 1.87 -27.57 17.56
C LEU A 14 1.91 -26.71 16.90
N SER A 15 1.86 -26.47 16.53
CA SER A 15 1.89 -25.79 15.87
C SER A 15 1.69 -24.75 15.59
N ALA A 16 1.83 -24.32 15.64
CA ALA A 16 1.77 -23.45 15.33
C ALA A 16 1.47 -22.61 14.80
N SER A 17 1.20 -22.31 14.74
CA SER A 17 0.97 -21.66 14.22
C SER A 17 0.66 -20.79 13.82
N ALA A 18 0.75 -20.59 13.70
CA ALA A 18 0.57 -19.98 13.08
C ALA A 18 -0.01 -18.96 12.94
N ALA A 19 -0.03 -18.58 13.40
CA ALA A 19 -0.70 -17.55 13.34
C ALA A 19 -0.08 -16.55 12.67
N ILE A 20 -0.13 -16.52 11.55
CA ILE A 20 0.32 -15.47 10.91
C ILE A 20 -0.74 -14.51 10.93
N ALA A 21 -0.60 -13.46 11.60
CA ALA A 21 -1.52 -12.36 11.48
C ALA A 21 -1.51 -11.92 10.05
N ALA A 22 -2.65 -11.77 9.48
CA ALA A 22 -2.74 -11.21 8.15
C ALA A 22 -2.10 -9.83 8.17
N GLU A 23 -1.25 -9.58 7.22
CA GLU A 23 -0.65 -8.27 7.10
C GLU A 23 -1.70 -7.27 6.70
N LYS A 24 -1.62 -6.09 7.29
CA LYS A 24 -2.48 -5.01 6.86
C LYS A 24 -1.98 -4.49 5.52
N PRO A 25 -2.88 -4.15 4.61
CA PRO A 25 -2.42 -3.60 3.35
C PRO A 25 -1.81 -2.23 3.54
N ILE A 26 -0.87 -1.89 2.69
CA ILE A 26 -0.41 -0.51 2.57
C ILE A 26 -1.57 0.26 1.96
N ARG A 27 -1.84 1.45 2.46
CA ARG A 27 -2.93 2.28 1.97
C ARG A 27 -2.44 3.66 1.60
N PHE A 28 -3.00 4.17 0.53
CA PHE A 28 -2.86 5.57 0.16
C PHE A 28 -4.06 6.33 0.72
N TRP A 29 -3.82 7.44 1.36
CA TRP A 29 -4.85 8.30 1.94
C TRP A 29 -4.82 9.64 1.22
N ASN A 30 -5.91 9.95 0.53
CA ASN A 30 -5.99 11.20 -0.19
C ASN A 30 -6.41 12.33 0.74
N LEU A 31 -5.45 13.11 1.16
CA LEU A 31 -5.71 14.29 1.99
C LEU A 31 -5.61 15.58 1.21
N THR A 32 -5.59 15.48 -0.13
CA THR A 32 -5.67 16.68 -0.96
C THR A 32 -7.12 17.14 -1.04
N SER A 33 -7.32 18.34 -1.52
CA SER A 33 -8.66 18.89 -1.67
C SER A 33 -9.36 18.43 -2.94
N GLU A 34 -8.71 17.58 -3.75
CA GLU A 34 -9.24 17.17 -5.05
C GLU A 34 -9.42 15.66 -5.12
N THR A 35 -10.24 15.22 -6.04
CA THR A 35 -10.43 13.81 -6.32
C THR A 35 -9.28 13.30 -7.17
N VAL A 36 -8.63 12.24 -6.71
CA VAL A 36 -7.52 11.60 -7.42
C VAL A 36 -8.10 10.61 -8.41
N THR A 37 -7.70 10.72 -9.67
CA THR A 37 -8.14 9.80 -10.71
C THR A 37 -7.00 8.97 -11.27
N SER A 38 -5.77 9.25 -10.86
CA SER A 38 -4.62 8.47 -11.30
C SER A 38 -3.56 8.53 -10.22
N LEU A 39 -2.96 7.39 -9.92
CA LEU A 39 -1.86 7.29 -8.96
C LEU A 39 -0.89 6.24 -9.46
N ARG A 40 0.32 6.66 -9.79
CA ARG A 40 1.37 5.76 -10.23
C ARG A 40 2.59 6.00 -9.37
N LEU A 41 3.27 4.92 -9.02
CA LEU A 41 4.45 4.99 -8.16
C LEU A 41 5.67 4.49 -8.92
N ALA A 42 6.80 5.10 -8.62
CA ALA A 42 8.10 4.64 -9.10
C ALA A 42 9.06 4.67 -7.94
N ALA A 43 9.97 3.69 -7.86
CA ALA A 43 11.03 3.77 -6.88
C ALA A 43 11.78 5.08 -7.11
N SER A 44 12.19 5.72 -6.02
CA SER A 44 12.80 7.05 -6.12
C SER A 44 13.97 7.03 -7.11
N GLY A 45 13.94 7.95 -8.05
CA GLY A 45 14.97 8.04 -9.08
C GLY A 45 14.77 7.16 -10.28
N ALA A 46 13.78 6.27 -10.27
CA ALA A 46 13.49 5.45 -11.45
C ALA A 46 12.81 6.29 -12.52
N LYS A 47 12.93 5.86 -13.77
CA LYS A 47 12.43 6.65 -14.86
C LYS A 47 11.03 6.30 -15.31
N SER A 48 10.52 5.15 -14.90
CA SER A 48 9.20 4.76 -15.33
C SER A 48 8.30 4.51 -14.14
N PHE A 49 7.09 4.99 -14.24
CA PHE A 49 6.07 4.80 -13.22
C PHE A 49 5.28 3.53 -13.51
N GLY A 50 4.78 2.91 -12.46
CA GLY A 50 4.03 1.69 -12.59
C GLY A 50 2.60 1.92 -13.05
N VAL A 51 1.78 0.90 -12.84
CA VAL A 51 0.38 0.96 -13.25
C VAL A 51 -0.38 1.99 -12.44
N ASP A 52 -1.52 2.39 -12.97
CA ASP A 52 -2.40 3.33 -12.30
C ASP A 52 -3.14 2.61 -11.18
N LEU A 53 -2.74 2.89 -9.95
CA LEU A 53 -3.30 2.21 -8.79
C LEU A 53 -4.73 2.66 -8.47
N ALA A 54 -5.13 3.83 -8.93
CA ALA A 54 -6.48 4.31 -8.69
C ALA A 54 -7.52 3.43 -9.40
N LYS A 55 -7.10 2.73 -10.45
CA LYS A 55 -8.01 1.83 -11.16
C LYS A 55 -8.49 0.67 -10.31
N SER A 56 -7.82 0.37 -9.22
CA SER A 56 -8.26 -0.72 -8.35
C SER A 56 -9.41 -0.32 -7.43
N ASP A 57 -9.71 0.98 -7.35
CA ASP A 57 -10.88 1.42 -6.62
C ASP A 57 -12.13 1.12 -7.45
N SER A 58 -13.25 0.92 -6.79
CA SER A 58 -14.48 0.49 -7.46
C SER A 58 -14.94 1.47 -8.52
N ASP A 59 -14.73 2.77 -8.31
CA ASP A 59 -15.11 3.77 -9.29
C ASP A 59 -13.92 4.42 -9.99
N GLY A 60 -12.71 3.91 -9.74
CA GLY A 60 -11.52 4.41 -10.41
C GLY A 60 -11.01 5.72 -9.87
N SER A 61 -11.51 6.18 -8.72
CA SER A 61 -11.09 7.46 -8.15
C SER A 61 -11.01 7.35 -6.64
N VAL A 62 -10.23 8.26 -6.05
CA VAL A 62 -10.05 8.32 -4.59
C VAL A 62 -10.39 9.73 -4.18
N ASP A 63 -11.52 9.88 -3.50
CA ASP A 63 -11.99 11.19 -3.09
C ASP A 63 -11.23 11.70 -1.89
N HIS A 64 -11.42 12.97 -1.58
CA HIS A 64 -10.81 13.55 -0.39
C HIS A 64 -11.16 12.72 0.84
N ASP A 65 -10.14 12.44 1.65
CA ASP A 65 -10.26 11.69 2.90
C ASP A 65 -10.52 10.19 2.70
N GLU A 66 -10.48 9.72 1.48
CA GLU A 66 -10.66 8.31 1.18
C GLU A 66 -9.32 7.60 1.16
N ARG A 67 -9.33 6.32 1.54
CA ARG A 67 -8.12 5.49 1.52
C ARG A 67 -8.25 4.39 0.48
N LEU A 68 -7.15 4.13 -0.20
CA LEU A 68 -7.09 3.11 -1.24
C LEU A 68 -6.04 2.07 -0.85
N ALA A 69 -6.43 0.81 -0.80
CA ALA A 69 -5.48 -0.26 -0.53
C ALA A 69 -4.58 -0.45 -1.74
N ILE A 70 -3.27 -0.51 -1.49
CA ILE A 70 -2.28 -0.68 -2.55
C ILE A 70 -1.71 -2.09 -2.43
N LYS A 71 -1.73 -2.82 -3.52
CA LYS A 71 -1.24 -4.20 -3.55
C LYS A 71 0.06 -4.27 -4.32
N ASN A 72 0.86 -5.26 -3.97
CA ASN A 72 2.07 -5.59 -4.72
C ASN A 72 3.08 -4.46 -4.73
N ILE A 73 3.21 -3.76 -3.61
CA ILE A 73 4.19 -2.70 -3.47
C ILE A 73 5.08 -3.04 -2.29
N ALA A 74 6.38 -2.93 -2.49
CA ALA A 74 7.34 -3.16 -1.42
C ALA A 74 7.58 -1.86 -0.66
N PRO A 75 7.91 -1.93 0.62
CA PRO A 75 8.30 -0.73 1.36
C PRO A 75 9.50 -0.07 0.72
N GLY A 76 9.58 1.24 0.80
CA GLY A 76 10.69 1.98 0.22
C GLY A 76 10.36 3.44 0.05
N ILE A 77 11.24 4.14 -0.66
CA ILE A 77 11.04 5.55 -0.99
C ILE A 77 10.59 5.61 -2.44
N TYR A 78 9.52 6.33 -2.67
CA TYR A 78 8.88 6.37 -3.98
C TYR A 78 8.62 7.80 -4.43
N ASP A 79 8.53 7.97 -5.74
CA ASP A 79 7.96 9.16 -6.34
C ASP A 79 6.57 8.79 -6.82
N ALA A 80 5.62 9.71 -6.69
CA ALA A 80 4.25 9.48 -7.12
C ALA A 80 3.89 10.44 -8.24
N ALA A 81 3.31 9.89 -9.29
CA ALA A 81 2.66 10.69 -10.32
C ALA A 81 1.17 10.64 -10.03
N ILE A 82 0.61 11.77 -9.62
CA ILE A 82 -0.77 11.82 -9.19
C ILE A 82 -1.56 12.75 -10.12
N GLY A 83 -2.70 12.26 -10.59
CA GLY A 83 -3.58 13.01 -11.45
C GLY A 83 -4.93 13.21 -10.80
N PHE A 84 -5.54 14.33 -11.10
CA PHE A 84 -6.79 14.74 -10.47
C PHE A 84 -7.91 14.88 -11.50
N LYS A 85 -9.12 14.81 -11.01
CA LYS A 85 -10.30 14.93 -11.85
C LYS A 85 -10.31 16.26 -12.60
N SER A 86 -9.71 17.28 -12.02
CA SER A 86 -9.61 18.60 -12.65
C SER A 86 -8.71 18.61 -13.89
N GLY A 87 -7.92 17.56 -14.09
CA GLY A 87 -6.92 17.52 -15.16
C GLY A 87 -5.53 17.93 -14.69
N ARG A 88 -5.41 18.40 -13.47
CA ARG A 88 -4.12 18.75 -12.89
C ARG A 88 -3.34 17.48 -12.61
N SER A 89 -2.03 17.52 -12.79
CA SER A 89 -1.20 16.39 -12.43
C SER A 89 0.08 16.88 -11.77
N CYS A 90 0.58 16.10 -10.82
CA CYS A 90 1.71 16.50 -10.01
C CYS A 90 2.64 15.31 -9.80
N ILE A 91 3.91 15.62 -9.54
CA ILE A 91 4.88 14.63 -9.09
C ILE A 91 5.20 14.95 -7.65
N VAL A 92 5.05 13.97 -6.78
CA VAL A 92 5.40 14.09 -5.37
C VAL A 92 6.57 13.15 -5.13
N SER A 93 7.70 13.71 -4.74
CA SER A 93 8.93 12.95 -4.58
C SER A 93 9.19 12.58 -3.13
N GLY A 94 9.92 11.49 -2.93
CA GLY A 94 10.42 11.16 -1.61
C GLY A 94 9.38 10.66 -0.64
N LEU A 95 8.33 10.00 -1.12
CA LEU A 95 7.34 9.41 -0.25
C LEU A 95 7.91 8.16 0.38
N ARG A 96 7.93 8.12 1.71
CA ARG A 96 8.34 6.92 2.43
C ARG A 96 7.12 6.05 2.62
N ILE A 97 7.18 4.85 2.07
CA ILE A 97 6.10 3.87 2.19
C ILE A 97 6.63 2.72 3.01
N GLU A 98 5.96 2.42 4.12
CA GLU A 98 6.37 1.36 5.04
C GLU A 98 5.36 0.24 5.04
N ALA A 99 5.81 -0.94 5.45
CA ALA A 99 4.91 -2.10 5.51
C ALA A 99 3.77 -1.83 6.47
N ASN A 100 2.58 -2.28 6.12
CA ASN A 100 1.40 -2.21 6.97
C ASN A 100 1.01 -0.80 7.38
N SER A 101 1.36 0.19 6.56
CA SER A 101 1.17 1.59 6.93
C SER A 101 0.26 2.30 5.95
N VAL A 102 -0.09 3.51 6.33
CA VAL A 102 -0.84 4.43 5.49
C VAL A 102 0.10 5.57 5.11
N PHE A 103 0.21 5.87 3.83
CA PHE A 103 0.92 7.06 3.39
C PHE A 103 -0.08 8.02 2.78
N SER A 104 0.15 9.31 2.99
CA SER A 104 -0.81 10.32 2.55
C SER A 104 -0.13 11.35 1.66
N ILE A 105 -0.93 11.99 0.84
CA ILE A 105 -0.52 13.15 0.07
C ILE A 105 -1.49 14.26 0.43
N GLU A 106 -0.97 15.43 0.75
CA GLU A 106 -1.73 16.60 1.14
C GLU A 106 -1.50 17.71 0.13
N ASP A 107 -2.33 18.74 0.18
CA ASP A 107 -2.17 19.88 -0.73
C ASP A 107 -0.78 20.50 -0.66
N LYS A 108 -0.19 20.55 0.53
CA LYS A 108 1.15 21.14 0.68
C LYS A 108 2.23 20.34 -0.05
N ASP A 109 1.96 19.10 -0.37
CA ASP A 109 2.92 18.24 -1.08
C ASP A 109 2.88 18.47 -2.59
N LEU A 110 1.88 19.17 -3.09
CA LEU A 110 1.65 19.33 -4.52
C LEU A 110 2.39 20.54 -5.03
N THR A 111 3.71 20.44 -5.14
CA THR A 111 4.56 21.56 -5.52
C THR A 111 5.09 21.46 -6.93
N SER A 112 5.05 20.29 -7.55
CA SER A 112 5.56 20.08 -8.91
C SER A 112 4.41 19.61 -9.80
N CYS A 113 3.60 20.56 -10.21
CA CYS A 113 2.38 20.25 -10.93
C CYS A 113 2.35 20.90 -12.29
N ILE A 114 1.60 20.32 -13.20
CA ILE A 114 1.27 20.92 -14.46
C ILE A 114 -0.23 21.09 -14.55
N LYS A 115 -0.60 22.18 -15.17
CA LYS A 115 -1.94 22.60 -15.32
C LYS A 115 -2.60 22.97 -14.00
#